data_3e9f5a14d9eea28705440c68e0e55d1a
#
_entry.id   3e9f5a14d9eea28705440c68e0e55d1a
#
_cell.length_a   1.000
_cell.length_b   1.000
_cell.length_c   1.000
_cell.angle_alpha   90.00
_cell.angle_beta   90.00
_cell.angle_gamma   90.00
#
_symmetry.space_group_name_H-M   'P 1'
#
loop_
_entity.id
_entity.type
_entity.pdbx_description
1 polymer ?
#
loop_
_entity_poly.entity_id
_entity_poly.type
_entity_poly.pdbx_seq_one_letter_code
_entity_poly.pdbx_strand_id
1 'polypeptide(L)'
;MAPENSRARRGPDRFEATAAARAWFRSHWPLVALLAVAVVARLGTLGLQSFWYDEAYTPVHVLHHGLGATLRSVVHTENNPPLWYVLAWGWSRVLGSGVLALRSLSALAGVGTVAVVWAVGRELGTRRTAIVLGALVTVNPLFVWYSQEARPYALFALLGATSLLFFLRCWREPSAGRLAAWSVASVLAVLTHYFAVFLVGAEALLLLALLVSPLRHRLVATVAAPRTVGARSAVVLAVGALVLCGLALAPLVLAQGGQGTQWIGRWALSARLVAIPGYYLLGAQSSAFGHGLLLVCMLPLLAAVGLLAGLQRGEWRAVSLLGLLGAACLALPLALALGGADYLAPRNVIIAWVPLSAALAVVLSGRNAGRAGTVLVALICGAAIAVLVVIDLSPRYQRGDWQGVAALLRGGASGRAVVTVELGSAPLEYYLPGLRALSPSRSALVSEVDLVGYRPLRPGAGSYVAPGFRLTTIGSAHGLLVYRFVAAAPTRLPERTLRLRTITATRSETLISRETSVR
;
A
#
# COMPACT_ATOMS: atom_id res chain seq x y z
N MET A 1 63.51 27.09 28.37
CA MET A 1 62.53 27.72 27.49
C MET A 1 62.48 26.94 26.19
N ALA A 2 61.53 26.03 26.02
CA ALA A 2 61.33 25.30 24.80
C ALA A 2 60.09 25.89 24.11
N PRO A 3 60.00 26.07 22.79
CA PRO A 3 58.84 26.62 22.14
C PRO A 3 57.80 25.54 21.93
N GLU A 4 56.59 25.82 22.40
CA GLU A 4 55.35 25.07 22.14
C GLU A 4 55.06 25.05 20.62
N ASN A 5 55.04 23.85 20.05
CA ASN A 5 54.57 23.61 18.71
C ASN A 5 53.05 23.53 18.67
N SER A 6 52.38 24.66 18.49
CA SER A 6 50.94 24.71 18.18
C SER A 6 50.69 24.21 16.75
N ARG A 7 50.48 22.91 16.58
CA ARG A 7 49.91 22.38 15.34
C ARG A 7 48.43 22.78 15.27
N ALA A 8 48.16 23.93 14.65
CA ALA A 8 46.82 24.28 14.21
C ALA A 8 46.26 23.13 13.34
N ARG A 9 45.17 22.52 13.76
CA ARG A 9 44.38 21.58 12.95
C ARG A 9 43.83 22.37 11.76
N ARG A 10 44.49 22.29 10.61
CA ARG A 10 43.92 22.76 9.34
C ARG A 10 42.70 21.93 9.07
N GLY A 11 41.53 22.57 8.98
CA GLY A 11 40.31 21.91 8.50
C GLY A 11 40.54 21.38 7.07
N PRO A 12 39.74 20.37 6.63
CA PRO A 12 39.92 19.77 5.31
C PRO A 12 39.86 20.86 4.23
N ASP A 13 40.90 20.93 3.39
CA ASP A 13 41.00 21.90 2.29
C ASP A 13 39.76 21.74 1.37
N ARG A 14 39.17 22.84 0.89
CA ARG A 14 38.02 22.87 -0.01
C ARG A 14 38.19 21.94 -1.23
N PHE A 15 39.43 21.72 -1.67
CA PHE A 15 39.77 20.78 -2.75
C PHE A 15 39.57 19.32 -2.37
N GLU A 16 39.94 18.91 -1.16
CA GLU A 16 39.69 17.53 -0.67
C GLU A 16 38.20 17.25 -0.46
N ALA A 17 37.46 18.21 0.07
CA ALA A 17 35.99 18.10 0.21
C ALA A 17 35.29 17.97 -1.15
N THR A 18 35.73 18.72 -2.18
CA THR A 18 35.16 18.62 -3.53
C THR A 18 35.54 17.32 -4.24
N ALA A 19 36.77 16.80 -4.02
CA ALA A 19 37.20 15.51 -4.56
C ALA A 19 36.43 14.35 -3.92
N ALA A 20 36.25 14.38 -2.60
CA ALA A 20 35.43 13.40 -1.86
C ALA A 20 33.97 13.43 -2.31
N ALA A 21 33.37 14.61 -2.48
CA ALA A 21 32.01 14.77 -2.98
C ALA A 21 31.83 14.21 -4.41
N ARG A 22 32.79 14.46 -5.30
CA ARG A 22 32.78 13.89 -6.67
C ARG A 22 32.92 12.37 -6.67
N ALA A 23 33.77 11.81 -5.81
CA ALA A 23 33.97 10.37 -5.66
C ALA A 23 32.69 9.72 -5.10
N TRP A 24 32.09 10.33 -4.08
CA TRP A 24 30.80 9.89 -3.52
C TRP A 24 29.71 9.92 -4.58
N PHE A 25 29.55 11.02 -5.32
CA PHE A 25 28.55 11.15 -6.39
C PHE A 25 28.77 10.10 -7.49
N ARG A 26 30.01 9.88 -7.95
CA ARG A 26 30.33 8.82 -8.93
C ARG A 26 29.92 7.43 -8.44
N SER A 27 30.01 7.16 -7.16
CA SER A 27 29.62 5.86 -6.59
C SER A 27 28.11 5.72 -6.37
N HIS A 28 27.38 6.81 -6.08
CA HIS A 28 25.97 6.80 -5.68
C HIS A 28 24.99 7.39 -6.72
N TRP A 29 25.50 7.94 -7.85
CA TRP A 29 24.62 8.56 -8.85
C TRP A 29 23.43 7.68 -9.31
N PRO A 30 23.53 6.31 -9.42
CA PRO A 30 22.36 5.54 -9.80
C PRO A 30 21.28 5.55 -8.72
N LEU A 31 21.66 5.57 -7.45
CA LEU A 31 20.69 5.74 -6.35
C LEU A 31 20.02 7.11 -6.45
N VAL A 32 20.79 8.18 -6.68
CA VAL A 32 20.26 9.54 -6.84
C VAL A 32 19.28 9.59 -8.03
N ALA A 33 19.64 8.98 -9.15
CA ALA A 33 18.77 8.90 -10.33
C ALA A 33 17.48 8.11 -10.04
N LEU A 34 17.58 6.95 -9.38
CA LEU A 34 16.41 6.16 -8.98
C LEU A 34 15.51 6.94 -8.01
N LEU A 35 16.07 7.64 -7.04
CA LEU A 35 15.29 8.47 -6.13
C LEU A 35 14.62 9.65 -6.85
N ALA A 36 15.29 10.29 -7.81
CA ALA A 36 14.71 11.35 -8.62
C ALA A 36 13.51 10.82 -9.43
N VAL A 37 13.66 9.67 -10.10
CA VAL A 37 12.55 9.02 -10.81
C VAL A 37 11.44 8.60 -9.84
N ALA A 38 11.79 8.08 -8.65
CA ALA A 38 10.81 7.72 -7.64
C ALA A 38 9.99 8.92 -7.15
N VAL A 39 10.64 10.07 -6.95
CA VAL A 39 9.99 11.34 -6.58
C VAL A 39 9.01 11.76 -7.69
N VAL A 40 9.47 11.80 -8.95
CA VAL A 40 8.62 12.17 -10.08
C VAL A 40 7.41 11.23 -10.21
N ALA A 41 7.63 9.91 -10.18
CA ALA A 41 6.56 8.93 -10.34
C ALA A 41 5.53 8.92 -9.20
N ARG A 42 5.89 9.39 -7.99
CA ARG A 42 5.01 9.35 -6.81
C ARG A 42 4.42 10.70 -6.44
N LEU A 43 5.14 11.79 -6.69
CA LEU A 43 4.69 13.14 -6.35
C LEU A 43 4.14 13.90 -7.57
N GLY A 44 4.61 13.58 -8.78
CA GLY A 44 4.24 14.33 -10.00
C GLY A 44 2.75 14.27 -10.33
N THR A 45 2.09 13.15 -10.05
CA THR A 45 0.66 12.95 -10.33
C THR A 45 -0.17 12.75 -9.05
N LEU A 46 0.36 13.15 -7.88
CA LEU A 46 -0.26 12.92 -6.57
C LEU A 46 -1.66 13.53 -6.44
N GLY A 47 -1.91 14.65 -7.08
CA GLY A 47 -3.20 15.35 -7.11
C GLY A 47 -4.08 15.05 -8.31
N LEU A 48 -3.65 14.17 -9.23
CA LEU A 48 -4.37 13.90 -10.48
C LEU A 48 -5.75 13.27 -10.23
N GLN A 49 -5.86 12.41 -9.23
CA GLN A 49 -7.07 11.69 -8.90
C GLN A 49 -7.69 12.24 -7.61
N SER A 50 -9.02 12.28 -7.53
CA SER A 50 -9.73 12.63 -6.31
C SER A 50 -9.54 11.57 -5.21
N PHE A 51 -9.83 11.87 -3.95
CA PHE A 51 -9.98 10.83 -2.94
C PHE A 51 -11.10 9.85 -3.33
N TRP A 52 -10.84 8.58 -3.21
CA TRP A 52 -11.85 7.55 -3.28
C TRP A 52 -12.26 7.10 -1.86
N TYR A 53 -13.21 6.17 -1.74
CA TYR A 53 -13.86 5.91 -0.44
C TYR A 53 -12.89 5.49 0.68
N ASP A 54 -11.93 4.58 0.42
CA ASP A 54 -10.98 4.14 1.46
C ASP A 54 -10.10 5.29 1.97
N GLU A 55 -9.75 6.25 1.09
CA GLU A 55 -8.94 7.41 1.45
C GLU A 55 -9.75 8.48 2.17
N ALA A 56 -10.92 8.84 1.61
CA ALA A 56 -11.79 9.88 2.16
C ALA A 56 -12.32 9.51 3.56
N TYR A 57 -12.45 8.22 3.83
CA TYR A 57 -12.85 7.72 5.14
C TYR A 57 -11.90 8.18 6.26
N THR A 58 -10.61 8.25 5.95
CA THR A 58 -9.58 8.66 6.92
C THR A 58 -9.80 10.09 7.45
N PRO A 59 -9.83 11.16 6.63
CA PRO A 59 -10.04 12.53 7.13
C PRO A 59 -11.46 12.79 7.64
N VAL A 60 -12.48 12.05 7.18
CA VAL A 60 -13.88 12.29 7.54
C VAL A 60 -14.26 11.60 8.85
N HIS A 61 -13.85 10.33 9.04
CA HIS A 61 -14.34 9.50 10.13
C HIS A 61 -13.26 9.06 11.12
N VAL A 62 -11.97 9.09 10.74
CA VAL A 62 -10.88 8.57 11.59
C VAL A 62 -10.10 9.68 12.26
N LEU A 63 -9.66 10.71 11.53
CA LEU A 63 -8.83 11.78 12.07
C LEU A 63 -9.66 12.82 12.82
N HIS A 64 -9.52 12.85 14.13
CA HIS A 64 -10.14 13.80 15.02
C HIS A 64 -9.15 14.84 15.54
N HIS A 65 -9.65 15.88 16.25
CA HIS A 65 -8.80 16.91 16.84
C HIS A 65 -7.79 16.31 17.84
N GLY A 66 -8.23 15.43 18.72
CA GLY A 66 -7.39 14.76 19.72
C GLY A 66 -6.91 13.38 19.23
N LEU A 67 -5.65 13.06 19.53
CA LEU A 67 -5.08 11.74 19.23
C LEU A 67 -5.87 10.59 19.87
N GLY A 68 -6.32 10.75 21.12
CA GLY A 68 -7.12 9.73 21.80
C GLY A 68 -8.47 9.45 21.12
N ALA A 69 -9.13 10.47 20.55
CA ALA A 69 -10.34 10.28 19.75
C ALA A 69 -10.04 9.55 18.44
N THR A 70 -8.95 9.92 17.75
CA THR A 70 -8.46 9.23 16.56
C THR A 70 -8.19 7.75 16.83
N LEU A 71 -7.49 7.42 17.92
CA LEU A 71 -7.22 6.03 18.28
C LEU A 71 -8.50 5.24 18.59
N ARG A 72 -9.48 5.83 19.27
CA ARG A 72 -10.79 5.20 19.47
C ARG A 72 -11.50 4.93 18.14
N SER A 73 -11.47 5.88 17.21
CA SER A 73 -12.00 5.67 15.87
C SER A 73 -11.33 4.49 15.18
N VAL A 74 -9.99 4.40 15.20
CA VAL A 74 -9.24 3.28 14.62
C VAL A 74 -9.72 1.93 15.18
N VAL A 75 -10.00 1.84 16.48
CA VAL A 75 -10.52 0.60 17.10
C VAL A 75 -11.87 0.19 16.51
N HIS A 76 -12.76 1.15 16.22
CA HIS A 76 -14.15 0.88 15.86
C HIS A 76 -14.44 0.90 14.36
N THR A 77 -13.54 1.47 13.55
CA THR A 77 -13.83 1.71 12.12
C THR A 77 -12.79 1.16 11.17
N GLU A 78 -11.60 0.78 11.67
CA GLU A 78 -10.50 0.36 10.81
C GLU A 78 -10.12 -1.11 11.05
N ASN A 79 -9.38 -1.68 10.09
CA ASN A 79 -8.91 -3.08 10.12
C ASN A 79 -7.38 -3.17 10.15
N ASN A 80 -6.72 -2.09 10.51
CA ASN A 80 -5.26 -1.99 10.53
C ASN A 80 -4.80 -1.49 11.90
N PRO A 81 -3.57 -1.83 12.30
CA PRO A 81 -2.95 -1.32 13.49
C PRO A 81 -2.75 0.21 13.45
N PRO A 82 -2.49 0.87 14.60
CA PRO A 82 -2.65 2.32 14.74
C PRO A 82 -1.51 3.16 14.17
N LEU A 83 -0.32 2.61 13.86
CA LEU A 83 0.88 3.43 13.60
C LEU A 83 0.68 4.39 12.43
N TRP A 84 0.13 3.93 11.31
CA TRP A 84 -0.08 4.82 10.17
C TRP A 84 -1.05 5.96 10.50
N TYR A 85 -2.11 5.69 11.27
CA TYR A 85 -3.10 6.70 11.67
C TYR A 85 -2.54 7.72 12.65
N VAL A 86 -1.63 7.31 13.56
CA VAL A 86 -0.89 8.21 14.45
C VAL A 86 -0.01 9.15 13.63
N LEU A 87 0.72 8.62 12.65
CA LEU A 87 1.55 9.42 11.75
C LEU A 87 0.70 10.35 10.89
N ALA A 88 -0.41 9.86 10.32
CA ALA A 88 -1.34 10.66 9.52
C ALA A 88 -2.00 11.77 10.37
N TRP A 89 -2.33 11.49 11.62
CA TRP A 89 -2.84 12.49 12.56
C TRP A 89 -1.81 13.60 12.78
N GLY A 90 -0.58 13.28 13.15
CA GLY A 90 0.49 14.26 13.32
C GLY A 90 0.78 15.03 12.03
N TRP A 91 0.83 14.33 10.89
CA TRP A 91 1.05 14.92 9.58
C TRP A 91 -0.03 15.92 9.20
N SER A 92 -1.30 15.58 9.48
CA SER A 92 -2.43 16.45 9.22
C SER A 92 -2.45 17.73 10.08
N ARG A 93 -1.81 17.73 11.25
CA ARG A 93 -1.67 18.94 12.09
C ARG A 93 -0.70 19.96 11.49
N VAL A 94 0.25 19.50 10.69
CA VAL A 94 1.28 20.34 10.07
C VAL A 94 0.87 20.77 8.66
N LEU A 95 0.37 19.84 7.86
CA LEU A 95 0.10 20.05 6.43
C LEU A 95 -1.39 20.07 6.06
N GLY A 96 -2.28 19.82 7.03
CA GLY A 96 -3.71 19.70 6.79
C GLY A 96 -4.14 18.32 6.35
N SER A 97 -5.46 18.12 6.17
CA SER A 97 -6.07 16.84 5.80
C SER A 97 -6.50 16.78 4.32
N GLY A 98 -5.93 17.65 3.49
CA GLY A 98 -6.18 17.65 2.04
C GLY A 98 -5.58 16.45 1.31
N VAL A 99 -6.03 16.23 0.06
CA VAL A 99 -5.57 15.10 -0.79
C VAL A 99 -4.05 15.04 -0.87
N LEU A 100 -3.40 16.14 -1.26
CA LEU A 100 -1.95 16.21 -1.40
C LEU A 100 -1.23 15.98 -0.06
N ALA A 101 -1.76 16.59 1.02
CA ALA A 101 -1.16 16.50 2.33
C ALA A 101 -1.13 15.04 2.84
N LEU A 102 -2.27 14.34 2.86
CA LEU A 102 -2.30 12.97 3.38
C LEU A 102 -1.57 11.98 2.47
N ARG A 103 -1.68 12.13 1.15
CA ARG A 103 -0.95 11.26 0.20
C ARG A 103 0.55 11.47 0.25
N SER A 104 1.04 12.68 0.57
CA SER A 104 2.49 12.93 0.62
C SER A 104 3.19 12.07 1.69
N LEU A 105 2.53 11.73 2.79
CA LEU A 105 3.06 10.79 3.79
C LEU A 105 3.37 9.42 3.15
N SER A 106 2.42 8.88 2.38
CA SER A 106 2.58 7.62 1.66
C SER A 106 3.60 7.73 0.52
N ALA A 107 3.64 8.86 -0.18
CA ALA A 107 4.61 9.09 -1.26
C ALA A 107 6.05 9.12 -0.74
N LEU A 108 6.29 9.78 0.40
CA LEU A 108 7.61 9.80 1.06
C LEU A 108 8.02 8.41 1.53
N ALA A 109 7.09 7.62 2.10
CA ALA A 109 7.35 6.22 2.45
C ALA A 109 7.72 5.40 1.20
N GLY A 110 7.03 5.60 0.08
CA GLY A 110 7.33 4.93 -1.18
C GLY A 110 8.69 5.31 -1.77
N VAL A 111 9.10 6.59 -1.67
CA VAL A 111 10.47 7.03 -2.06
C VAL A 111 11.50 6.39 -1.11
N GLY A 112 11.23 6.38 0.21
CA GLY A 112 12.08 5.72 1.20
C GLY A 112 12.27 4.23 0.92
N THR A 113 11.22 3.55 0.43
CA THR A 113 11.31 2.14 0.01
C THR A 113 12.39 1.93 -1.04
N VAL A 114 12.52 2.83 -2.03
CA VAL A 114 13.55 2.74 -3.08
C VAL A 114 14.96 2.83 -2.49
N ALA A 115 15.18 3.72 -1.51
CA ALA A 115 16.48 3.81 -0.82
C ALA A 115 16.81 2.54 -0.04
N VAL A 116 15.81 1.96 0.65
CA VAL A 116 16.00 0.74 1.44
C VAL A 116 16.25 -0.48 0.54
N VAL A 117 15.48 -0.66 -0.54
CA VAL A 117 15.69 -1.79 -1.45
C VAL A 117 17.01 -1.68 -2.22
N TRP A 118 17.50 -0.48 -2.48
CA TRP A 118 18.87 -0.29 -2.96
C TRP A 118 19.88 -0.90 -1.97
N ALA A 119 19.72 -0.61 -0.66
CA ALA A 119 20.58 -1.18 0.38
C ALA A 119 20.42 -2.71 0.45
N VAL A 120 19.19 -3.24 0.33
CA VAL A 120 18.93 -4.69 0.21
C VAL A 120 19.70 -5.29 -0.97
N GLY A 121 19.64 -4.67 -2.15
CA GLY A 121 20.38 -5.13 -3.33
C GLY A 121 21.89 -5.12 -3.14
N ARG A 122 22.42 -4.16 -2.38
CA ARG A 122 23.85 -4.11 -1.98
C ARG A 122 24.23 -5.25 -1.03
N GLU A 123 23.33 -5.64 -0.14
CA GLU A 123 23.53 -6.81 0.74
C GLU A 123 23.47 -8.14 -0.03
N LEU A 124 22.60 -8.26 -1.03
CA LEU A 124 22.40 -9.51 -1.79
C LEU A 124 23.51 -9.78 -2.82
N GLY A 125 24.17 -8.74 -3.32
CA GLY A 125 25.13 -8.94 -4.39
C GLY A 125 25.94 -7.70 -4.74
N THR A 126 25.99 -7.40 -6.04
CA THR A 126 26.78 -6.33 -6.60
C THR A 126 25.99 -5.01 -6.70
N ARG A 127 26.68 -3.93 -7.10
CA ARG A 127 26.03 -2.67 -7.48
C ARG A 127 24.96 -2.88 -8.58
N ARG A 128 25.18 -3.86 -9.49
CA ARG A 128 24.21 -4.22 -10.52
C ARG A 128 22.90 -4.75 -9.90
N THR A 129 22.99 -5.61 -8.89
CA THR A 129 21.81 -6.11 -8.16
C THR A 129 21.02 -4.97 -7.50
N ALA A 130 21.72 -3.99 -6.89
CA ALA A 130 21.07 -2.83 -6.29
C ALA A 130 20.38 -1.93 -7.34
N ILE A 131 21.02 -1.71 -8.51
CA ILE A 131 20.43 -0.96 -9.61
C ILE A 131 19.15 -1.66 -10.12
N VAL A 132 19.24 -2.97 -10.37
CA VAL A 132 18.11 -3.75 -10.88
C VAL A 132 16.95 -3.75 -9.88
N LEU A 133 17.20 -4.06 -8.61
CA LEU A 133 16.17 -4.05 -7.59
C LEU A 133 15.54 -2.66 -7.40
N GLY A 134 16.40 -1.63 -7.32
CA GLY A 134 15.94 -0.25 -7.26
C GLY A 134 15.08 0.14 -8.46
N ALA A 135 15.48 -0.22 -9.70
CA ALA A 135 14.71 0.07 -10.90
C ALA A 135 13.34 -0.64 -10.89
N LEU A 136 13.32 -1.95 -10.59
CA LEU A 136 12.08 -2.73 -10.51
C LEU A 136 11.09 -2.11 -9.52
N VAL A 137 11.53 -1.69 -8.33
CA VAL A 137 10.66 -1.10 -7.30
C VAL A 137 10.28 0.35 -7.61
N THR A 138 11.18 1.10 -8.25
CA THR A 138 10.93 2.51 -8.60
C THR A 138 9.73 2.66 -9.52
N VAL A 139 9.66 1.84 -10.58
CA VAL A 139 8.62 1.95 -11.63
C VAL A 139 7.50 0.92 -11.49
N ASN A 140 7.51 0.09 -10.46
CA ASN A 140 6.47 -0.92 -10.29
C ASN A 140 5.09 -0.28 -10.08
N PRO A 141 4.07 -0.60 -10.88
CA PRO A 141 2.76 0.05 -10.80
C PRO A 141 2.06 -0.12 -9.45
N LEU A 142 2.21 -1.28 -8.79
CA LEU A 142 1.62 -1.52 -7.48
C LEU A 142 2.23 -0.61 -6.41
N PHE A 143 3.57 -0.51 -6.35
CA PHE A 143 4.24 0.35 -5.37
C PHE A 143 3.99 1.83 -5.64
N VAL A 144 3.92 2.27 -6.90
CA VAL A 144 3.57 3.66 -7.25
C VAL A 144 2.13 3.95 -6.84
N TRP A 145 1.16 3.08 -7.20
CA TRP A 145 -0.25 3.24 -6.85
C TRP A 145 -0.47 3.44 -5.34
N TYR A 146 0.09 2.54 -4.52
CA TYR A 146 -0.06 2.63 -3.07
C TYR A 146 0.78 3.73 -2.41
N SER A 147 1.79 4.25 -3.09
CA SER A 147 2.48 5.48 -2.68
C SER A 147 1.65 6.75 -2.91
N GLN A 148 0.66 6.68 -3.79
CA GLN A 148 -0.30 7.76 -4.09
C GLN A 148 -1.66 7.52 -3.41
N GLU A 149 -1.70 6.78 -2.33
CA GLU A 149 -2.89 6.47 -1.57
C GLU A 149 -2.69 6.80 -0.09
N ALA A 150 -3.61 7.57 0.49
CA ALA A 150 -3.57 7.95 1.91
C ALA A 150 -3.99 6.78 2.81
N ARG A 151 -3.22 5.66 2.75
CA ARG A 151 -3.45 4.40 3.46
C ARG A 151 -2.11 3.75 3.89
N PRO A 152 -2.13 2.75 4.78
CA PRO A 152 -0.92 2.17 5.38
C PRO A 152 0.06 1.49 4.42
N TYR A 153 -0.34 1.12 3.20
CA TYR A 153 0.38 0.18 2.32
C TYR A 153 1.81 0.60 1.94
N ALA A 154 2.04 1.88 1.68
CA ALA A 154 3.40 2.37 1.34
C ALA A 154 4.33 2.32 2.54
N LEU A 155 3.84 2.69 3.74
CA LEU A 155 4.61 2.58 4.98
C LEU A 155 4.87 1.10 5.33
N PHE A 156 3.90 0.24 5.11
CA PHE A 156 4.02 -1.21 5.28
C PHE A 156 5.12 -1.79 4.37
N ALA A 157 5.16 -1.40 3.08
CA ALA A 157 6.21 -1.81 2.16
C ALA A 157 7.61 -1.30 2.59
N LEU A 158 7.70 -0.04 3.04
CA LEU A 158 8.95 0.55 3.55
C LEU A 158 9.48 -0.22 4.77
N LEU A 159 8.63 -0.46 5.75
CA LEU A 159 9.02 -1.11 7.00
C LEU A 159 9.33 -2.59 6.78
N GLY A 160 8.58 -3.28 5.90
CA GLY A 160 8.90 -4.64 5.49
C GLY A 160 10.23 -4.75 4.72
N ALA A 161 10.53 -3.81 3.83
CA ALA A 161 11.83 -3.73 3.17
C ALA A 161 12.95 -3.44 4.18
N THR A 162 12.69 -2.61 5.20
CA THR A 162 13.65 -2.29 6.26
C THR A 162 13.90 -3.51 7.16
N SER A 163 12.84 -4.25 7.52
CA SER A 163 12.96 -5.53 8.23
C SER A 163 13.83 -6.51 7.44
N LEU A 164 13.52 -6.73 6.15
CA LEU A 164 14.29 -7.59 5.27
C LEU A 164 15.77 -7.18 5.20
N LEU A 165 16.06 -5.87 5.09
CA LEU A 165 17.43 -5.36 5.08
C LEU A 165 18.20 -5.79 6.35
N PHE A 166 17.63 -5.53 7.52
CA PHE A 166 18.28 -5.86 8.78
C PHE A 166 18.28 -7.37 9.05
N PHE A 167 17.25 -8.10 8.61
CA PHE A 167 17.25 -9.56 8.61
C PHE A 167 18.45 -10.12 7.81
N LEU A 168 18.68 -9.66 6.58
CA LEU A 168 19.81 -10.11 5.76
C LEU A 168 21.16 -9.79 6.41
N ARG A 169 21.28 -8.64 7.08
CA ARG A 169 22.46 -8.27 7.85
C ARG A 169 22.68 -9.18 9.07
N CYS A 170 21.60 -9.49 9.80
CA CYS A 170 21.62 -10.46 10.90
C CYS A 170 21.93 -11.87 10.43
N TRP A 171 21.37 -12.27 9.27
CA TRP A 171 21.60 -13.56 8.66
C TRP A 171 23.07 -13.78 8.30
N ARG A 172 23.75 -12.74 7.82
CA ARG A 172 25.19 -12.79 7.53
C ARG A 172 26.05 -12.78 8.79
N GLU A 173 25.77 -11.88 9.70
CA GLU A 173 26.56 -11.65 10.90
C GLU A 173 25.66 -11.05 12.01
N PRO A 174 25.10 -11.89 12.90
CA PRO A 174 24.23 -11.42 13.96
C PRO A 174 25.01 -10.61 14.99
N SER A 175 24.54 -9.39 15.26
CA SER A 175 25.00 -8.54 16.34
C SER A 175 23.83 -7.89 17.06
N ALA A 176 24.02 -7.48 18.32
CA ALA A 176 22.95 -6.88 19.13
C ALA A 176 22.33 -5.65 18.46
N GLY A 177 23.13 -4.75 17.87
CA GLY A 177 22.66 -3.56 17.17
C GLY A 177 21.84 -3.89 15.90
N ARG A 178 22.27 -4.86 15.10
CA ARG A 178 21.52 -5.30 13.91
C ARG A 178 20.21 -5.99 14.27
N LEU A 179 20.23 -6.82 15.32
CA LEU A 179 19.04 -7.49 15.84
C LEU A 179 18.04 -6.49 16.43
N ALA A 180 18.52 -5.49 17.17
CA ALA A 180 17.67 -4.40 17.65
C ALA A 180 17.04 -3.62 16.50
N ALA A 181 17.81 -3.27 15.45
CA ALA A 181 17.29 -2.58 14.27
C ALA A 181 16.26 -3.43 13.51
N TRP A 182 16.51 -4.76 13.36
CA TRP A 182 15.54 -5.69 12.80
C TRP A 182 14.26 -5.73 13.65
N SER A 183 14.38 -5.88 14.96
CA SER A 183 13.25 -5.94 15.88
C SER A 183 12.40 -4.67 15.81
N VAL A 184 13.03 -3.50 15.86
CA VAL A 184 12.33 -2.21 15.74
C VAL A 184 11.58 -2.10 14.40
N ALA A 185 12.25 -2.39 13.27
CA ALA A 185 11.62 -2.35 11.96
C ALA A 185 10.44 -3.32 11.87
N SER A 186 10.59 -4.54 12.41
CA SER A 186 9.57 -5.58 12.43
C SER A 186 8.37 -5.20 13.29
N VAL A 187 8.60 -4.68 14.48
CA VAL A 187 7.54 -4.18 15.37
C VAL A 187 6.78 -3.02 14.71
N LEU A 188 7.48 -2.04 14.13
CA LEU A 188 6.83 -0.94 13.42
C LEU A 188 6.04 -1.44 12.19
N ALA A 189 6.53 -2.46 11.48
CA ALA A 189 5.79 -3.07 10.36
C ALA A 189 4.48 -3.72 10.85
N VAL A 190 4.52 -4.47 11.95
CA VAL A 190 3.33 -5.10 12.56
C VAL A 190 2.37 -4.03 13.09
N LEU A 191 2.87 -2.95 13.70
CA LEU A 191 2.06 -1.81 14.14
C LEU A 191 1.45 -1.01 12.98
N THR A 192 1.90 -1.23 11.75
CA THR A 192 1.37 -0.59 10.54
C THR A 192 0.33 -1.45 9.84
N HIS A 193 0.56 -2.77 9.73
CA HIS A 193 -0.32 -3.68 9.01
C HIS A 193 -0.18 -5.11 9.53
N TYR A 194 -1.29 -5.77 9.85
CA TYR A 194 -1.27 -7.14 10.42
C TYR A 194 -0.56 -8.16 9.53
N PHE A 195 -0.64 -8.04 8.22
CA PHE A 195 0.03 -8.94 7.28
C PHE A 195 1.57 -8.87 7.33
N ALA A 196 2.14 -7.88 8.05
CA ALA A 196 3.58 -7.88 8.31
C ALA A 196 4.05 -9.14 9.05
N VAL A 197 3.19 -9.73 9.87
CA VAL A 197 3.49 -10.94 10.66
C VAL A 197 3.97 -12.11 9.78
N PHE A 198 3.51 -12.20 8.53
CA PHE A 198 3.89 -13.28 7.62
C PHE A 198 5.34 -13.16 7.15
N LEU A 199 5.83 -11.93 6.93
CA LEU A 199 7.25 -11.71 6.60
C LEU A 199 8.11 -11.79 7.86
N VAL A 200 7.81 -10.96 8.87
CA VAL A 200 8.68 -10.83 10.04
C VAL A 200 8.63 -12.09 10.93
N GLY A 201 7.53 -12.83 10.91
CA GLY A 201 7.42 -14.14 11.56
C GLY A 201 8.30 -15.20 10.88
N ALA A 202 8.31 -15.24 9.55
CA ALA A 202 9.22 -16.13 8.80
C ALA A 202 10.69 -15.74 9.04
N GLU A 203 11.03 -14.46 9.04
CA GLU A 203 12.36 -13.95 9.39
C GLU A 203 12.74 -14.34 10.83
N ALA A 204 11.83 -14.20 11.80
CA ALA A 204 12.03 -14.59 13.19
C ALA A 204 12.31 -16.08 13.35
N LEU A 205 11.52 -16.93 12.68
CA LEU A 205 11.71 -18.38 12.70
C LEU A 205 13.09 -18.78 12.14
N LEU A 206 13.52 -18.13 11.05
CA LEU A 206 14.84 -18.35 10.46
C LEU A 206 15.97 -17.89 11.40
N LEU A 207 15.82 -16.74 12.08
CA LEU A 207 16.79 -16.27 13.08
C LEU A 207 16.86 -17.22 14.29
N LEU A 208 15.71 -17.72 14.77
CA LEU A 208 15.68 -18.73 15.84
C LEU A 208 16.33 -20.05 15.40
N ALA A 209 16.15 -20.48 14.13
CA ALA A 209 16.80 -21.67 13.59
C ALA A 209 18.33 -21.58 13.63
N LEU A 210 18.93 -20.37 13.62
CA LEU A 210 20.37 -20.20 13.81
C LEU A 210 20.86 -20.57 15.23
N LEU A 211 19.96 -20.62 16.21
CA LEU A 211 20.30 -21.05 17.58
C LEU A 211 20.37 -22.57 17.72
N VAL A 212 19.71 -23.31 16.82
CA VAL A 212 19.64 -24.78 16.85
C VAL A 212 20.76 -25.38 16.00
N SER A 213 21.73 -26.06 16.63
CA SER A 213 22.96 -26.53 16.02
C SER A 213 22.77 -27.41 14.74
N PRO A 214 21.90 -28.45 14.71
CA PRO A 214 21.75 -29.31 13.53
C PRO A 214 21.09 -28.60 12.32
N LEU A 215 20.13 -27.69 12.54
CA LEU A 215 19.51 -26.89 11.48
C LEU A 215 20.50 -25.88 10.90
N ARG A 216 21.35 -25.31 11.74
CA ARG A 216 22.38 -24.35 11.32
C ARG A 216 23.33 -24.94 10.28
N HIS A 217 23.85 -26.13 10.50
CA HIS A 217 24.77 -26.79 9.55
C HIS A 217 24.13 -27.10 8.19
N ARG A 218 22.83 -27.37 8.16
CA ARG A 218 22.08 -27.64 6.92
C ARG A 218 21.70 -26.36 6.15
N LEU A 219 21.28 -25.31 6.87
CA LEU A 219 20.82 -24.07 6.25
C LEU A 219 21.96 -23.12 5.87
N VAL A 220 23.12 -23.24 6.51
CA VAL A 220 24.12 -22.16 6.52
C VAL A 220 25.54 -22.71 6.51
N ALA A 221 26.04 -23.14 5.36
CA ALA A 221 27.48 -23.42 5.22
C ALA A 221 28.37 -22.16 5.28
N THR A 222 27.81 -20.96 5.33
CA THR A 222 28.54 -19.68 5.21
C THR A 222 28.12 -18.58 6.21
N VAL A 223 27.17 -18.81 7.13
CA VAL A 223 26.76 -17.80 8.11
C VAL A 223 27.57 -17.92 9.38
N ALA A 224 28.10 -16.78 9.84
CA ALA A 224 28.77 -16.70 11.14
C ALA A 224 27.75 -17.02 12.24
N ALA A 225 28.01 -18.08 13.00
CA ALA A 225 27.17 -18.39 14.16
C ALA A 225 27.21 -17.26 15.17
N PRO A 226 26.13 -17.04 15.94
CA PRO A 226 26.23 -16.27 17.17
C PRO A 226 27.26 -16.94 18.09
N ARG A 227 28.50 -16.46 18.02
CA ARG A 227 29.64 -17.09 18.71
C ARG A 227 29.67 -16.76 20.19
N THR A 228 28.93 -15.73 20.61
CA THR A 228 28.89 -15.26 22.01
C THR A 228 27.54 -15.53 22.62
N VAL A 229 27.51 -15.77 23.94
CA VAL A 229 26.27 -15.90 24.73
C VAL A 229 25.40 -14.64 24.53
N GLY A 230 25.99 -13.45 24.46
CA GLY A 230 25.30 -12.19 24.22
C GLY A 230 24.56 -12.13 22.88
N ALA A 231 25.08 -12.73 21.81
CA ALA A 231 24.41 -12.75 20.51
C ALA A 231 23.18 -13.70 20.51
N ARG A 232 23.22 -14.80 21.25
CA ARG A 232 22.06 -15.69 21.43
C ARG A 232 20.95 -15.01 22.21
N SER A 233 21.28 -14.39 23.33
CA SER A 233 20.32 -13.62 24.13
C SER A 233 19.70 -12.48 23.34
N ALA A 234 20.47 -11.79 22.50
CA ALA A 234 19.97 -10.74 21.63
C ALA A 234 18.94 -11.25 20.59
N VAL A 235 19.11 -12.44 20.02
CA VAL A 235 18.10 -13.05 19.12
C VAL A 235 16.81 -13.32 19.89
N VAL A 236 16.91 -13.93 21.07
CA VAL A 236 15.74 -14.22 21.92
C VAL A 236 15.00 -12.94 22.32
N LEU A 237 15.73 -11.91 22.74
CA LEU A 237 15.14 -10.61 23.09
C LEU A 237 14.47 -9.92 21.91
N ALA A 238 15.12 -9.93 20.74
CA ALA A 238 14.59 -9.31 19.53
C ALA A 238 13.29 -10.00 19.05
N VAL A 239 13.25 -11.33 19.08
CA VAL A 239 12.04 -12.11 18.74
C VAL A 239 11.00 -11.97 19.86
N GLY A 240 11.42 -11.97 21.13
CA GLY A 240 10.54 -11.73 22.27
C GLY A 240 9.80 -10.41 22.19
N ALA A 241 10.48 -9.33 21.77
CA ALA A 241 9.84 -8.03 21.56
C ALA A 241 8.76 -8.07 20.46
N LEU A 242 8.99 -8.82 19.38
CA LEU A 242 7.99 -9.00 18.32
C LEU A 242 6.77 -9.79 18.83
N VAL A 243 7.00 -10.86 19.60
CA VAL A 243 5.92 -11.65 20.24
C VAL A 243 5.12 -10.79 21.21
N LEU A 244 5.79 -10.00 22.07
CA LEU A 244 5.12 -9.10 22.99
C LEU A 244 4.28 -8.04 22.26
N CYS A 245 4.78 -7.50 21.14
CA CYS A 245 4.00 -6.60 20.29
C CYS A 245 2.73 -7.30 19.75
N GLY A 246 2.85 -8.53 19.26
CA GLY A 246 1.71 -9.32 18.78
C GLY A 246 0.68 -9.57 19.87
N LEU A 247 1.13 -9.94 21.07
CA LEU A 247 0.25 -10.13 22.23
C LEU A 247 -0.43 -8.82 22.67
N ALA A 248 0.29 -7.70 22.66
CA ALA A 248 -0.27 -6.38 22.97
C ALA A 248 -1.32 -5.93 21.95
N LEU A 249 -1.20 -6.35 20.69
CA LEU A 249 -2.19 -6.06 19.65
C LEU A 249 -3.39 -7.03 19.65
N ALA A 250 -3.33 -8.15 20.34
CA ALA A 250 -4.41 -9.14 20.33
C ALA A 250 -5.79 -8.57 20.72
N PRO A 251 -5.93 -7.72 21.76
CA PRO A 251 -7.22 -7.11 22.08
C PRO A 251 -7.75 -6.22 20.93
N LEU A 252 -6.87 -5.51 20.25
CA LEU A 252 -7.24 -4.67 19.09
C LEU A 252 -7.70 -5.53 17.91
N VAL A 253 -6.98 -6.61 17.59
CA VAL A 253 -7.37 -7.58 16.55
C VAL A 253 -8.76 -8.14 16.82
N LEU A 254 -9.04 -8.52 18.08
CA LEU A 254 -10.35 -9.03 18.48
C LEU A 254 -11.45 -7.96 18.36
N ALA A 255 -11.16 -6.71 18.75
CA ALA A 255 -12.10 -5.61 18.65
C ALA A 255 -12.41 -5.23 17.19
N GLN A 256 -11.43 -5.32 16.29
CA GLN A 256 -11.56 -5.04 14.87
C GLN A 256 -12.07 -6.25 14.06
N GLY A 257 -12.16 -7.43 14.68
CA GLY A 257 -12.55 -8.67 14.01
C GLY A 257 -13.92 -8.57 13.33
N GLY A 258 -13.97 -8.87 12.03
CA GLY A 258 -15.19 -8.83 11.22
C GLY A 258 -15.62 -7.45 10.72
N GLN A 259 -14.97 -6.37 11.13
CA GLN A 259 -15.28 -5.03 10.63
C GLN A 259 -14.71 -4.83 9.22
N GLY A 260 -15.54 -4.32 8.29
CA GLY A 260 -15.09 -3.88 6.95
C GLY A 260 -14.38 -4.92 6.07
N THR A 261 -14.30 -6.19 6.48
CA THR A 261 -13.64 -7.27 5.71
C THR A 261 -14.62 -8.16 4.95
N GLN A 262 -15.92 -8.01 5.18
CA GLN A 262 -16.96 -8.86 4.59
C GLN A 262 -16.97 -8.86 3.05
N TRP A 263 -16.48 -7.80 2.41
CA TRP A 263 -16.33 -7.73 0.96
C TRP A 263 -15.34 -8.76 0.42
N ILE A 264 -14.34 -9.17 1.20
CA ILE A 264 -13.32 -10.15 0.81
C ILE A 264 -13.97 -11.49 0.51
N GLY A 265 -14.84 -11.96 1.41
CA GLY A 265 -15.56 -13.22 1.23
C GLY A 265 -16.59 -13.22 0.07
N ARG A 266 -17.03 -12.04 -0.41
CA ARG A 266 -17.88 -11.92 -1.60
C ARG A 266 -17.12 -12.13 -2.91
N TRP A 267 -15.82 -11.98 -2.89
CA TRP A 267 -14.95 -12.21 -4.04
C TRP A 267 -14.34 -13.61 -3.93
N ALA A 268 -14.66 -14.49 -4.87
CA ALA A 268 -14.22 -15.89 -4.86
C ALA A 268 -12.69 -16.00 -4.65
N LEU A 269 -12.26 -16.91 -3.76
CA LEU A 269 -10.84 -17.09 -3.42
C LEU A 269 -9.98 -17.37 -4.66
N SER A 270 -10.46 -18.22 -5.58
CA SER A 270 -9.78 -18.52 -6.84
C SER A 270 -9.55 -17.26 -7.69
N ALA A 271 -10.56 -16.39 -7.81
CA ALA A 271 -10.44 -15.14 -8.55
C ALA A 271 -9.44 -14.16 -7.90
N ARG A 272 -9.38 -14.13 -6.55
CA ARG A 272 -8.38 -13.34 -5.81
C ARG A 272 -6.97 -13.84 -6.04
N LEU A 273 -6.76 -15.17 -6.05
CA LEU A 273 -5.45 -15.77 -6.32
C LEU A 273 -4.99 -15.46 -7.75
N VAL A 274 -5.87 -15.59 -8.73
CA VAL A 274 -5.58 -15.22 -10.14
C VAL A 274 -5.30 -13.72 -10.29
N ALA A 275 -5.89 -12.88 -9.45
CA ALA A 275 -5.65 -11.43 -9.48
C ALA A 275 -4.28 -11.01 -8.92
N ILE A 276 -3.62 -11.80 -8.05
CA ILE A 276 -2.34 -11.43 -7.41
C ILE A 276 -1.25 -11.09 -8.43
N PRO A 277 -0.94 -11.91 -9.47
CA PRO A 277 0.04 -11.53 -10.47
C PRO A 277 -0.31 -10.23 -11.20
N GLY A 278 -1.59 -10.02 -11.51
CA GLY A 278 -2.07 -8.78 -12.11
C GLY A 278 -1.80 -7.57 -11.22
N TYR A 279 -2.08 -7.66 -9.92
CA TYR A 279 -1.77 -6.60 -8.95
C TYR A 279 -0.27 -6.28 -8.91
N TYR A 280 0.60 -7.31 -8.94
CA TYR A 280 2.05 -7.11 -8.87
C TYR A 280 2.64 -6.47 -10.13
N LEU A 281 2.07 -6.75 -11.31
CA LEU A 281 2.61 -6.30 -12.59
C LEU A 281 1.89 -5.08 -13.15
N LEU A 282 0.58 -4.99 -12.98
CA LEU A 282 -0.26 -3.94 -13.58
C LEU A 282 -0.85 -2.97 -12.54
N GLY A 283 -0.61 -3.22 -11.24
CA GLY A 283 -1.15 -2.40 -10.16
C GLY A 283 -2.60 -2.74 -9.78
N ALA A 284 -3.18 -1.93 -8.90
CA ALA A 284 -4.49 -2.20 -8.32
C ALA A 284 -5.65 -2.23 -9.33
N GLN A 285 -5.48 -1.60 -10.49
CA GLN A 285 -6.47 -1.59 -11.58
C GLN A 285 -6.25 -2.72 -12.62
N SER A 286 -5.53 -3.78 -12.25
CA SER A 286 -5.17 -4.87 -13.16
C SER A 286 -6.35 -5.50 -13.89
N SER A 287 -7.52 -5.59 -13.26
CA SER A 287 -8.74 -6.11 -13.89
C SER A 287 -9.24 -5.28 -15.08
N ALA A 288 -8.98 -3.98 -15.07
CA ALA A 288 -9.38 -3.09 -16.15
C ALA A 288 -8.51 -3.25 -17.42
N PHE A 289 -7.26 -3.74 -17.27
CA PHE A 289 -6.35 -3.97 -18.40
C PHE A 289 -6.64 -5.27 -19.17
N GLY A 290 -7.34 -6.22 -18.56
CA GLY A 290 -7.63 -7.52 -19.16
C GLY A 290 -6.45 -8.51 -19.12
N HIS A 291 -6.75 -9.78 -19.40
CA HIS A 291 -5.79 -10.88 -19.29
C HIS A 291 -4.67 -10.82 -20.36
N GLY A 292 -4.96 -10.28 -21.54
CA GLY A 292 -3.97 -10.21 -22.62
C GLY A 292 -2.73 -9.40 -22.25
N LEU A 293 -2.90 -8.21 -21.67
CA LEU A 293 -1.77 -7.40 -21.22
C LEU A 293 -1.00 -8.07 -20.08
N LEU A 294 -1.70 -8.71 -19.15
CA LEU A 294 -1.07 -9.47 -18.07
C LEU A 294 -0.15 -10.57 -18.64
N LEU A 295 -0.65 -11.34 -19.62
CA LEU A 295 0.15 -12.39 -20.26
C LEU A 295 1.41 -11.81 -20.91
N VAL A 296 1.29 -10.70 -21.65
CA VAL A 296 2.45 -10.02 -22.25
C VAL A 296 3.46 -9.57 -21.19
N CYS A 297 3.00 -8.99 -20.07
CA CYS A 297 3.87 -8.58 -18.98
C CYS A 297 4.51 -9.77 -18.23
N MET A 298 3.92 -10.96 -18.28
CA MET A 298 4.50 -12.17 -17.70
C MET A 298 5.61 -12.79 -18.57
N LEU A 299 5.63 -12.57 -19.89
CA LEU A 299 6.63 -13.17 -20.79
C LEU A 299 8.08 -12.91 -20.33
N PRO A 300 8.52 -11.69 -20.01
CA PRO A 300 9.89 -11.47 -19.56
C PRO A 300 10.18 -12.11 -18.20
N LEU A 301 9.18 -12.30 -17.32
CA LEU A 301 9.33 -13.03 -16.06
C LEU A 301 9.50 -14.53 -16.32
N LEU A 302 8.74 -15.11 -17.24
CA LEU A 302 8.90 -16.51 -17.65
C LEU A 302 10.25 -16.73 -18.32
N ALA A 303 10.71 -15.81 -19.16
CA ALA A 303 12.05 -15.86 -19.75
C ALA A 303 13.15 -15.77 -18.66
N ALA A 304 12.94 -15.02 -17.58
CA ALA A 304 13.88 -14.96 -16.47
C ALA A 304 14.04 -16.31 -15.75
N VAL A 305 13.06 -17.21 -15.79
CA VAL A 305 13.17 -18.57 -15.25
C VAL A 305 14.32 -19.33 -15.95
N GLY A 306 14.53 -19.11 -17.24
CA GLY A 306 15.67 -19.70 -17.97
C GLY A 306 17.04 -19.29 -17.43
N LEU A 307 17.14 -18.13 -16.77
CA LEU A 307 18.39 -17.66 -16.16
C LEU A 307 18.71 -18.38 -14.84
N LEU A 308 17.74 -19.07 -14.23
CA LEU A 308 17.95 -19.84 -12.99
C LEU A 308 19.05 -20.90 -13.16
N ALA A 309 19.09 -21.58 -14.31
CA ALA A 309 20.10 -22.60 -14.57
C ALA A 309 21.54 -22.06 -14.55
N GLY A 310 21.72 -20.75 -14.82
CA GLY A 310 23.01 -20.08 -14.80
C GLY A 310 23.44 -19.52 -13.44
N LEU A 311 22.62 -19.63 -12.39
CA LEU A 311 22.94 -19.05 -11.09
C LEU A 311 24.07 -19.81 -10.39
N GLN A 312 24.97 -19.07 -9.76
CA GLN A 312 25.98 -19.64 -8.88
C GLN A 312 25.38 -20.08 -7.53
N ARG A 313 26.07 -20.95 -6.79
CA ARG A 313 25.59 -21.46 -5.49
C ARG A 313 25.18 -20.37 -4.50
N GLY A 314 25.92 -19.25 -4.45
CA GLY A 314 25.58 -18.11 -3.58
C GLY A 314 24.31 -17.40 -4.01
N GLU A 315 24.14 -17.20 -5.31
CA GLU A 315 22.95 -16.59 -5.92
C GLU A 315 21.72 -17.48 -5.71
N TRP A 316 21.86 -18.79 -5.91
CA TRP A 316 20.80 -19.78 -5.62
C TRP A 316 20.34 -19.74 -4.17
N ARG A 317 21.27 -19.65 -3.21
CA ARG A 317 20.92 -19.54 -1.78
C ARG A 317 20.14 -18.25 -1.50
N ALA A 318 20.56 -17.13 -2.09
CA ALA A 318 19.85 -15.87 -1.94
C ALA A 318 18.43 -15.93 -2.54
N VAL A 319 18.30 -16.46 -3.77
CA VAL A 319 17.01 -16.64 -4.44
C VAL A 319 16.09 -17.58 -3.64
N SER A 320 16.63 -18.71 -3.13
CA SER A 320 15.85 -19.66 -2.33
C SER A 320 15.38 -19.05 -1.01
N LEU A 321 16.23 -18.30 -0.30
CA LEU A 321 15.87 -17.62 0.94
C LEU A 321 14.76 -16.58 0.70
N LEU A 322 14.94 -15.71 -0.30
CA LEU A 322 13.98 -14.67 -0.65
C LEU A 322 12.67 -15.25 -1.20
N GLY A 323 12.78 -16.32 -2.01
CA GLY A 323 11.63 -17.08 -2.50
C GLY A 323 10.83 -17.71 -1.36
N LEU A 324 11.51 -18.29 -0.36
CA LEU A 324 10.87 -18.84 0.85
C LEU A 324 10.12 -17.75 1.63
N LEU A 325 10.74 -16.59 1.84
CA LEU A 325 10.11 -15.47 2.53
C LEU A 325 8.89 -14.95 1.74
N GLY A 326 9.03 -14.79 0.42
CA GLY A 326 7.91 -14.38 -0.43
C GLY A 326 6.78 -15.42 -0.46
N ALA A 327 7.13 -16.71 -0.55
CA ALA A 327 6.17 -17.81 -0.49
C ALA A 327 5.43 -17.85 0.86
N ALA A 328 6.11 -17.64 1.97
CA ALA A 328 5.50 -17.58 3.30
C ALA A 328 4.44 -16.45 3.36
N CYS A 329 4.75 -15.28 2.80
CA CYS A 329 3.81 -14.15 2.75
C CYS A 329 2.56 -14.42 1.88
N LEU A 330 2.57 -15.42 1.02
CA LEU A 330 1.42 -15.84 0.21
C LEU A 330 0.73 -17.08 0.76
N ALA A 331 1.52 -18.10 1.14
CA ALA A 331 1.01 -19.40 1.56
C ALA A 331 0.35 -19.35 2.94
N LEU A 332 0.91 -18.59 3.90
CA LEU A 332 0.33 -18.51 5.24
C LEU A 332 -1.05 -17.82 5.25
N PRO A 333 -1.26 -16.63 4.61
CA PRO A 333 -2.60 -16.07 4.48
C PRO A 333 -3.57 -16.98 3.70
N LEU A 334 -3.08 -17.72 2.69
CA LEU A 334 -3.89 -18.70 1.97
C LEU A 334 -4.32 -19.85 2.88
N ALA A 335 -3.41 -20.39 3.69
CA ALA A 335 -3.72 -21.44 4.65
C ALA A 335 -4.77 -20.97 5.68
N LEU A 336 -4.64 -19.74 6.17
CA LEU A 336 -5.64 -19.14 7.06
C LEU A 336 -7.02 -18.99 6.38
N ALA A 337 -7.03 -18.53 5.12
CA ALA A 337 -8.27 -18.40 4.35
C ALA A 337 -8.96 -19.74 4.14
N LEU A 338 -8.20 -20.81 3.81
CA LEU A 338 -8.70 -22.18 3.70
C LEU A 338 -9.18 -22.74 5.05
N GLY A 339 -8.61 -22.28 6.17
CA GLY A 339 -9.02 -22.60 7.53
C GLY A 339 -10.20 -21.78 8.05
N GLY A 340 -10.80 -20.91 7.23
CA GLY A 340 -11.97 -20.10 7.58
C GLY A 340 -11.66 -18.67 8.08
N ALA A 341 -10.39 -18.32 8.31
CA ALA A 341 -9.97 -16.97 8.66
C ALA A 341 -9.55 -16.20 7.38
N ASP A 342 -10.54 -15.83 6.57
CA ASP A 342 -10.32 -15.29 5.22
C ASP A 342 -10.15 -13.76 5.20
N TYR A 343 -8.88 -13.32 5.21
CA TYR A 343 -8.47 -11.93 5.02
C TYR A 343 -7.59 -11.75 3.76
N LEU A 344 -7.50 -12.78 2.90
CA LEU A 344 -6.64 -12.77 1.72
C LEU A 344 -7.23 -11.86 0.63
N ALA A 345 -6.69 -10.67 0.50
CA ALA A 345 -6.92 -9.78 -0.63
C ALA A 345 -5.60 -9.44 -1.32
N PRO A 346 -5.54 -9.24 -2.66
CA PRO A 346 -4.29 -8.97 -3.36
C PRO A 346 -3.49 -7.80 -2.77
N ARG A 347 -4.15 -6.75 -2.32
CA ARG A 347 -3.52 -5.57 -1.68
C ARG A 347 -2.86 -5.90 -0.34
N ASN A 348 -3.38 -6.87 0.42
CA ASN A 348 -2.85 -7.23 1.74
C ASN A 348 -1.53 -8.00 1.64
N VAL A 349 -1.29 -8.67 0.50
CA VAL A 349 -0.05 -9.43 0.26
C VAL A 349 1.04 -8.64 -0.50
N ILE A 350 0.92 -7.31 -0.57
CA ILE A 350 1.94 -6.43 -1.18
C ILE A 350 3.34 -6.68 -0.60
N ILE A 351 3.43 -7.07 0.67
CA ILE A 351 4.69 -7.34 1.36
C ILE A 351 5.47 -8.50 0.73
N ALA A 352 4.79 -9.49 0.14
CA ALA A 352 5.44 -10.61 -0.55
C ALA A 352 6.25 -10.13 -1.76
N TRP A 353 5.83 -9.03 -2.39
CA TRP A 353 6.52 -8.49 -3.56
C TRP A 353 7.89 -7.90 -3.26
N VAL A 354 8.17 -7.53 -1.99
CA VAL A 354 9.49 -7.05 -1.56
C VAL A 354 10.56 -8.15 -1.69
N PRO A 355 10.47 -9.32 -1.01
CA PRO A 355 11.43 -10.39 -1.17
C PRO A 355 11.38 -11.02 -2.57
N LEU A 356 10.22 -11.11 -3.24
CA LEU A 356 10.12 -11.64 -4.61
C LEU A 356 10.81 -10.73 -5.62
N SER A 357 10.68 -9.41 -5.52
CA SER A 357 11.42 -8.47 -6.37
C SER A 357 12.93 -8.56 -6.13
N ALA A 358 13.34 -8.77 -4.88
CA ALA A 358 14.74 -8.96 -4.54
C ALA A 358 15.30 -10.28 -5.12
N ALA A 359 14.54 -11.39 -5.07
CA ALA A 359 14.90 -12.64 -5.73
C ALA A 359 15.03 -12.46 -7.24
N LEU A 360 14.05 -11.82 -7.88
CA LEU A 360 14.05 -11.50 -9.31
C LEU A 360 15.27 -10.64 -9.68
N ALA A 361 15.62 -9.65 -8.86
CA ALA A 361 16.80 -8.81 -9.09
C ALA A 361 18.11 -9.62 -9.04
N VAL A 362 18.24 -10.60 -8.13
CA VAL A 362 19.39 -11.51 -8.09
C VAL A 362 19.47 -12.33 -9.38
N VAL A 363 18.35 -12.88 -9.84
CA VAL A 363 18.28 -13.66 -11.11
C VAL A 363 18.70 -12.82 -12.30
N LEU A 364 18.14 -11.62 -12.45
CA LEU A 364 18.37 -10.73 -13.60
C LEU A 364 19.76 -10.07 -13.58
N SER A 365 20.41 -9.96 -12.41
CA SER A 365 21.74 -9.38 -12.25
C SER A 365 22.84 -10.38 -12.05
N GLY A 366 22.52 -11.68 -11.96
CA GLY A 366 23.46 -12.78 -11.73
C GLY A 366 24.63 -12.76 -12.74
N ARG A 367 25.75 -13.37 -12.35
CA ARG A 367 27.00 -13.30 -13.15
C ARG A 367 26.81 -13.80 -14.58
N ASN A 368 26.00 -14.86 -14.76
CA ASN A 368 25.76 -15.46 -16.06
C ASN A 368 24.52 -14.86 -16.78
N ALA A 369 23.79 -13.94 -16.16
CA ALA A 369 22.64 -13.29 -16.79
C ALA A 369 23.04 -12.37 -17.99
N GLY A 370 24.24 -11.80 -17.96
CA GLY A 370 24.82 -11.06 -19.08
C GLY A 370 23.91 -9.99 -19.69
N ARG A 371 23.87 -9.97 -21.03
CA ARG A 371 22.98 -9.09 -21.81
C ARG A 371 21.51 -9.49 -21.69
N ALA A 372 21.19 -10.79 -21.60
CA ALA A 372 19.82 -11.27 -21.46
C ALA A 372 19.15 -10.67 -20.22
N GLY A 373 19.80 -10.71 -19.05
CA GLY A 373 19.28 -10.09 -17.83
C GLY A 373 19.04 -8.59 -18.01
N THR A 374 19.92 -7.85 -18.70
CA THR A 374 19.73 -6.41 -18.95
C THR A 374 18.53 -6.14 -19.84
N VAL A 375 18.36 -6.94 -20.90
CA VAL A 375 17.19 -6.83 -21.82
C VAL A 375 15.89 -7.11 -21.05
N LEU A 376 15.86 -8.16 -20.24
CA LEU A 376 14.66 -8.49 -19.44
C LEU A 376 14.33 -7.37 -18.44
N VAL A 377 15.32 -6.78 -17.76
CA VAL A 377 15.10 -5.60 -16.91
C VAL A 377 14.48 -4.45 -17.71
N ALA A 378 15.02 -4.15 -18.89
CA ALA A 378 14.51 -3.08 -19.75
C ALA A 378 13.07 -3.35 -20.17
N LEU A 379 12.73 -4.58 -20.54
CA LEU A 379 11.37 -4.98 -20.91
C LEU A 379 10.39 -4.87 -19.72
N ILE A 380 10.78 -5.37 -18.54
CA ILE A 380 9.93 -5.30 -17.34
C ILE A 380 9.70 -3.84 -16.94
N CYS A 381 10.77 -3.05 -16.85
CA CYS A 381 10.65 -1.64 -16.49
C CYS A 381 9.92 -0.82 -17.55
N GLY A 382 10.17 -1.09 -18.83
CA GLY A 382 9.46 -0.43 -19.95
C GLY A 382 7.96 -0.71 -19.93
N ALA A 383 7.57 -1.98 -19.73
CA ALA A 383 6.17 -2.34 -19.57
C ALA A 383 5.52 -1.67 -18.35
N ALA A 384 6.22 -1.66 -17.22
CA ALA A 384 5.75 -1.00 -16.01
C ALA A 384 5.55 0.52 -16.20
N ILE A 385 6.49 1.20 -16.86
CA ILE A 385 6.37 2.62 -17.21
C ILE A 385 5.19 2.85 -18.15
N ALA A 386 5.01 2.01 -19.18
CA ALA A 386 3.89 2.12 -20.10
C ALA A 386 2.54 1.99 -19.35
N VAL A 387 2.43 1.03 -18.41
CA VAL A 387 1.24 0.87 -17.56
C VAL A 387 0.99 2.13 -16.74
N LEU A 388 2.02 2.72 -16.09
CA LEU A 388 1.89 3.94 -15.30
C LEU A 388 1.41 5.12 -16.16
N VAL A 389 2.00 5.31 -17.34
CA VAL A 389 1.60 6.36 -18.29
C VAL A 389 0.14 6.18 -18.71
N VAL A 390 -0.27 4.95 -19.02
CA VAL A 390 -1.67 4.66 -19.40
C VAL A 390 -2.63 4.94 -18.23
N ILE A 391 -2.27 4.61 -17.00
CA ILE A 391 -3.07 4.94 -15.80
C ILE A 391 -3.21 6.47 -15.67
N ASP A 392 -2.11 7.21 -15.79
CA ASP A 392 -2.14 8.66 -15.61
C ASP A 392 -2.90 9.39 -16.73
N LEU A 393 -2.84 8.90 -17.97
CA LEU A 393 -3.49 9.52 -19.14
C LEU A 393 -4.95 9.10 -19.37
N SER A 394 -5.39 7.97 -18.79
CA SER A 394 -6.72 7.42 -19.08
C SER A 394 -7.58 7.29 -17.82
N PRO A 395 -8.67 8.08 -17.71
CA PRO A 395 -9.61 8.00 -16.58
C PRO A 395 -10.18 6.60 -16.33
N ARG A 396 -10.23 5.75 -17.37
CA ARG A 396 -10.72 4.36 -17.26
C ARG A 396 -9.92 3.52 -16.25
N TYR A 397 -8.63 3.83 -16.05
CA TYR A 397 -7.73 3.11 -15.17
C TYR A 397 -7.46 3.84 -13.85
N GLN A 398 -8.13 4.98 -13.64
CA GLN A 398 -8.04 5.79 -12.42
C GLN A 398 -9.12 5.39 -11.40
N ARG A 399 -9.01 5.92 -10.20
CA ARG A 399 -10.06 5.86 -9.16
C ARG A 399 -11.28 6.65 -9.63
N GLY A 400 -12.46 6.32 -9.12
CA GLY A 400 -13.68 7.09 -9.44
C GLY A 400 -13.53 8.57 -9.07
N ASP A 401 -13.96 9.47 -9.95
CA ASP A 401 -13.86 10.91 -9.77
C ASP A 401 -14.97 11.46 -8.86
N TRP A 402 -14.78 11.29 -7.56
CA TRP A 402 -15.72 11.78 -6.55
C TRP A 402 -15.76 13.31 -6.45
N GLN A 403 -14.68 13.99 -6.80
CA GLN A 403 -14.66 15.45 -6.88
C GLN A 403 -15.53 15.95 -8.04
N GLY A 404 -15.48 15.26 -9.19
CA GLY A 404 -16.36 15.53 -10.33
C GLY A 404 -17.82 15.25 -10.01
N VAL A 405 -18.12 14.14 -9.29
CA VAL A 405 -19.48 13.86 -8.79
C VAL A 405 -19.95 14.98 -7.87
N ALA A 406 -19.13 15.41 -6.93
CA ALA A 406 -19.46 16.52 -6.04
C ALA A 406 -19.72 17.82 -6.81
N ALA A 407 -18.98 18.07 -7.89
CA ALA A 407 -19.22 19.22 -8.78
C ALA A 407 -20.60 19.14 -9.46
N LEU A 408 -20.99 17.96 -9.96
CA LEU A 408 -22.31 17.72 -10.54
C LEU A 408 -23.44 17.90 -9.52
N LEU A 409 -23.18 17.61 -8.24
CA LEU A 409 -24.15 17.75 -7.15
C LEU A 409 -24.24 19.17 -6.60
N ARG A 410 -23.33 20.10 -6.92
CA ARG A 410 -23.40 21.47 -6.44
C ARG A 410 -24.64 22.18 -6.99
N GLY A 411 -25.18 23.13 -6.22
CA GLY A 411 -26.37 23.90 -6.61
C GLY A 411 -27.70 23.15 -6.55
N GLY A 412 -27.74 21.93 -5.96
CA GLY A 412 -29.00 21.21 -5.73
C GLY A 412 -29.87 21.84 -4.65
N ALA A 413 -31.14 21.43 -4.57
CA ALA A 413 -32.13 21.95 -3.64
C ALA A 413 -31.71 21.76 -2.17
N SER A 414 -32.18 22.67 -1.29
CA SER A 414 -31.96 22.53 0.17
C SER A 414 -32.58 21.24 0.73
N GLY A 415 -33.73 20.78 0.19
CA GLY A 415 -34.37 19.51 0.50
C GLY A 415 -33.88 18.37 -0.41
N ARG A 416 -32.61 17.94 -0.26
CA ARG A 416 -31.98 16.91 -1.11
C ARG A 416 -31.63 15.65 -0.35
N ALA A 417 -31.84 14.49 -1.01
CA ALA A 417 -31.22 13.23 -0.64
C ALA A 417 -30.27 12.73 -1.76
N VAL A 418 -29.14 12.16 -1.37
CA VAL A 418 -28.19 11.53 -2.28
C VAL A 418 -28.07 10.05 -1.91
N VAL A 419 -28.42 9.17 -2.84
CA VAL A 419 -28.25 7.72 -2.70
C VAL A 419 -26.96 7.33 -3.44
N THR A 420 -26.00 6.81 -2.71
CA THR A 420 -24.69 6.46 -3.25
C THR A 420 -24.36 4.98 -3.00
N VAL A 421 -23.30 4.49 -3.60
CA VAL A 421 -22.78 3.14 -3.39
C VAL A 421 -22.21 2.99 -1.98
N GLU A 422 -22.03 1.75 -1.53
CA GLU A 422 -21.37 1.41 -0.24
C GLU A 422 -20.02 2.13 -0.13
N LEU A 423 -19.75 2.82 0.99
CA LEU A 423 -18.61 3.66 1.27
C LEU A 423 -18.51 4.96 0.44
N GLY A 424 -19.46 5.21 -0.47
CA GLY A 424 -19.49 6.44 -1.26
C GLY A 424 -19.90 7.69 -0.47
N SER A 425 -20.41 7.53 0.75
CA SER A 425 -20.71 8.63 1.66
C SER A 425 -19.46 9.41 2.05
N ALA A 426 -18.37 8.74 2.38
CA ALA A 426 -17.15 9.38 2.85
C ALA A 426 -16.56 10.40 1.86
N PRO A 427 -16.32 10.08 0.56
CA PRO A 427 -15.86 11.09 -0.39
C PRO A 427 -16.90 12.18 -0.64
N LEU A 428 -18.20 11.89 -0.61
CA LEU A 428 -19.23 12.93 -0.77
C LEU A 428 -19.26 13.87 0.43
N GLU A 429 -19.14 13.37 1.67
CA GLU A 429 -19.05 14.21 2.87
C GLU A 429 -17.75 15.05 2.86
N TYR A 430 -16.66 14.51 2.32
CA TYR A 430 -15.41 15.24 2.19
C TYR A 430 -15.50 16.40 1.21
N TYR A 431 -16.03 16.18 -0.01
CA TYR A 431 -16.13 17.21 -1.06
C TYR A 431 -17.38 18.12 -0.94
N LEU A 432 -18.39 17.66 -0.19
CA LEU A 432 -19.64 18.38 0.09
C LEU A 432 -19.95 18.35 1.60
N PRO A 433 -19.26 19.17 2.41
CA PRO A 433 -19.39 19.14 3.89
C PRO A 433 -20.82 19.46 4.40
N GLY A 434 -21.72 19.89 3.52
CA GLY A 434 -23.12 20.09 3.81
C GLY A 434 -23.98 18.82 3.83
N LEU A 435 -23.43 17.67 3.42
CA LEU A 435 -24.12 16.38 3.48
C LEU A 435 -23.90 15.68 4.83
N ARG A 436 -24.86 14.84 5.22
CA ARG A 436 -24.76 13.94 6.39
C ARG A 436 -25.52 12.65 6.12
N ALA A 437 -25.12 11.57 6.74
CA ALA A 437 -25.81 10.29 6.64
C ALA A 437 -27.24 10.37 7.20
N LEU A 438 -28.19 9.73 6.50
CA LEU A 438 -29.54 9.53 6.98
C LEU A 438 -29.63 8.18 7.70
N SER A 439 -30.04 8.19 8.97
CA SER A 439 -30.18 6.97 9.77
C SER A 439 -31.27 6.05 9.20
N PRO A 440 -31.12 4.71 9.25
CA PRO A 440 -32.04 3.74 8.63
C PRO A 440 -33.51 3.83 9.09
N SER A 441 -33.72 4.25 10.35
CA SER A 441 -35.07 4.39 10.94
C SER A 441 -35.74 5.74 10.67
N ARG A 442 -35.07 6.64 9.94
CA ARG A 442 -35.52 8.00 9.73
C ARG A 442 -36.14 8.20 8.34
N SER A 443 -36.90 9.27 8.19
CA SER A 443 -37.41 9.77 6.92
C SER A 443 -37.02 11.22 6.71
N ALA A 444 -36.78 11.61 5.46
CA ALA A 444 -36.40 12.96 5.06
C ALA A 444 -37.47 13.59 4.19
N LEU A 445 -37.70 14.91 4.37
CA LEU A 445 -38.58 15.69 3.51
C LEU A 445 -37.74 16.23 2.36
N VAL A 446 -37.90 15.68 1.16
CA VAL A 446 -37.04 15.97 0.01
C VAL A 446 -37.83 16.38 -1.23
N SER A 447 -37.29 17.33 -1.97
CA SER A 447 -37.76 17.73 -3.30
C SER A 447 -36.81 17.31 -4.41
N GLU A 448 -35.59 16.86 -4.05
CA GLU A 448 -34.56 16.40 -4.99
C GLU A 448 -33.96 15.09 -4.47
N VAL A 449 -33.78 14.12 -5.38
CA VAL A 449 -33.07 12.87 -5.11
C VAL A 449 -32.05 12.63 -6.20
N ASP A 450 -30.79 12.56 -5.80
CA ASP A 450 -29.67 12.22 -6.68
C ASP A 450 -29.24 10.78 -6.44
N LEU A 451 -29.14 9.98 -7.51
CA LEU A 451 -28.65 8.60 -7.45
C LEU A 451 -27.24 8.55 -8.05
N VAL A 452 -26.26 8.12 -7.25
CA VAL A 452 -24.86 8.01 -7.64
C VAL A 452 -24.44 6.55 -7.73
N GLY A 453 -23.83 6.15 -8.83
CA GLY A 453 -23.36 4.77 -9.01
C GLY A 453 -22.42 4.62 -10.20
N TYR A 454 -22.07 3.38 -10.53
CA TYR A 454 -21.20 3.00 -11.65
C TYR A 454 -21.75 1.79 -12.42
N ARG A 455 -21.27 1.58 -13.62
CA ARG A 455 -21.64 0.42 -14.44
C ARG A 455 -21.04 -0.89 -13.91
N PRO A 456 -21.72 -2.07 -14.02
CA PRO A 456 -23.02 -2.24 -14.68
C PRO A 456 -24.17 -1.71 -13.82
N LEU A 457 -25.17 -1.11 -14.48
CA LEU A 457 -26.38 -0.62 -13.82
C LEU A 457 -27.37 -1.76 -13.57
N ARG A 458 -28.21 -1.62 -12.54
CA ARG A 458 -29.35 -2.53 -12.31
C ARG A 458 -30.38 -2.35 -13.44
N PRO A 459 -31.12 -3.40 -13.80
CA PRO A 459 -32.27 -3.29 -14.70
C PRO A 459 -33.26 -2.23 -14.19
N GLY A 460 -33.69 -1.32 -15.04
CA GLY A 460 -34.55 -0.19 -14.67
C GLY A 460 -33.89 0.89 -13.80
N ALA A 461 -32.56 0.88 -13.65
CA ALA A 461 -31.85 1.90 -12.90
C ALA A 461 -32.14 3.31 -13.44
N GLY A 462 -32.46 4.23 -12.53
CA GLY A 462 -32.72 5.62 -12.90
C GLY A 462 -34.08 5.87 -13.59
N SER A 463 -34.99 4.89 -13.66
CA SER A 463 -36.30 5.10 -14.25
C SER A 463 -37.32 5.69 -13.27
N TYR A 464 -37.15 5.43 -11.97
CA TYR A 464 -38.13 5.81 -10.95
C TYR A 464 -37.51 5.92 -9.55
N VAL A 465 -37.93 6.94 -8.80
CA VAL A 465 -37.57 7.10 -7.38
C VAL A 465 -38.80 7.01 -6.48
N ALA A 466 -39.80 7.87 -6.69
CA ALA A 466 -41.04 7.92 -5.94
C ALA A 466 -42.09 8.68 -6.77
N PRO A 467 -43.42 8.57 -6.40
CA PRO A 467 -44.45 9.37 -7.05
C PRO A 467 -44.13 10.86 -7.02
N GLY A 468 -44.35 11.56 -8.12
CA GLY A 468 -44.10 13.00 -8.25
C GLY A 468 -42.66 13.40 -8.60
N PHE A 469 -41.70 12.47 -8.52
CA PHE A 469 -40.32 12.73 -8.94
C PHE A 469 -40.13 12.44 -10.44
N ARG A 470 -39.50 13.36 -11.14
CA ARG A 470 -39.15 13.23 -12.57
C ARG A 470 -37.64 13.33 -12.75
N LEU A 471 -37.07 12.47 -13.59
CA LEU A 471 -35.69 12.55 -14.00
C LEU A 471 -35.45 13.85 -14.79
N THR A 472 -34.54 14.68 -14.32
CA THR A 472 -34.24 15.97 -14.95
C THR A 472 -32.86 15.99 -15.59
N THR A 473 -31.87 15.31 -15.00
CA THR A 473 -30.49 15.38 -15.46
C THR A 473 -29.80 14.03 -15.27
N ILE A 474 -28.97 13.68 -16.26
CA ILE A 474 -28.00 12.57 -16.16
C ILE A 474 -26.63 13.18 -16.38
N GLY A 475 -25.75 13.06 -15.39
CA GLY A 475 -24.36 13.48 -15.45
C GLY A 475 -23.39 12.30 -15.31
N SER A 476 -22.14 12.50 -15.70
CA SER A 476 -21.08 11.50 -15.50
C SER A 476 -19.76 12.18 -15.13
N ALA A 477 -19.00 11.52 -14.25
CA ALA A 477 -17.65 11.92 -13.85
C ALA A 477 -16.77 10.64 -13.79
N HIS A 478 -15.91 10.46 -14.78
CA HIS A 478 -14.93 9.36 -14.91
C HIS A 478 -15.45 7.99 -14.41
N GLY A 479 -16.52 7.48 -15.06
CA GLY A 479 -17.10 6.17 -14.75
C GLY A 479 -18.19 6.17 -13.66
N LEU A 480 -18.30 7.23 -12.87
CA LEU A 480 -19.41 7.45 -11.97
C LEU A 480 -20.55 8.17 -12.71
N LEU A 481 -21.80 7.78 -12.40
CA LEU A 481 -23.01 8.34 -12.99
C LEU A 481 -23.85 9.00 -11.91
N VAL A 482 -24.50 10.11 -12.25
CA VAL A 482 -25.42 10.85 -11.38
C VAL A 482 -26.75 11.00 -12.11
N TYR A 483 -27.83 10.50 -11.51
CA TYR A 483 -29.20 10.66 -11.99
C TYR A 483 -29.94 11.58 -11.03
N ARG A 484 -30.37 12.75 -11.48
CA ARG A 484 -31.10 13.73 -10.67
C ARG A 484 -32.59 13.66 -10.91
N PHE A 485 -33.35 13.48 -9.84
CA PHE A 485 -34.80 13.49 -9.84
C PHE A 485 -35.31 14.68 -9.00
N VAL A 486 -36.30 15.41 -9.53
CA VAL A 486 -36.89 16.58 -8.89
C VAL A 486 -38.42 16.40 -8.81
N ALA A 487 -39.00 16.77 -7.67
CA ALA A 487 -40.44 16.86 -7.44
C ALA A 487 -40.88 18.30 -7.31
N ALA A 488 -42.10 18.60 -7.78
CA ALA A 488 -42.68 19.95 -7.68
C ALA A 488 -42.97 20.37 -6.21
N ALA A 489 -43.23 19.40 -5.33
CA ALA A 489 -43.45 19.64 -3.90
C ALA A 489 -42.58 18.68 -3.07
N PRO A 490 -42.06 19.13 -1.90
CA PRO A 490 -41.30 18.26 -1.01
C PRO A 490 -42.14 17.05 -0.56
N THR A 491 -41.55 15.85 -0.68
CA THR A 491 -42.18 14.60 -0.31
C THR A 491 -41.38 13.91 0.78
N ARG A 492 -42.07 13.33 1.76
CA ARG A 492 -41.41 12.59 2.84
C ARG A 492 -41.08 11.18 2.41
N LEU A 493 -39.79 10.86 2.33
CA LEU A 493 -39.28 9.54 1.92
C LEU A 493 -38.51 8.86 3.06
N PRO A 494 -38.89 7.62 3.44
CA PRO A 494 -38.11 6.81 4.38
C PRO A 494 -36.74 6.44 3.79
N GLU A 495 -35.71 6.36 4.64
CA GLU A 495 -34.35 5.96 4.25
C GLU A 495 -34.36 4.61 3.50
N ARG A 496 -35.10 3.62 4.01
CA ARG A 496 -35.25 2.29 3.36
C ARG A 496 -35.73 2.38 1.91
N THR A 497 -36.65 3.32 1.62
CA THR A 497 -37.16 3.53 0.26
C THR A 497 -36.10 4.15 -0.62
N LEU A 498 -35.39 5.17 -0.14
CA LEU A 498 -34.27 5.80 -0.84
C LEU A 498 -33.16 4.80 -1.14
N ARG A 499 -32.73 4.04 -0.15
CA ARG A 499 -31.66 3.05 -0.28
C ARG A 499 -31.95 1.98 -1.34
N LEU A 500 -33.20 1.58 -1.50
CA LEU A 500 -33.61 0.62 -2.53
C LEU A 500 -33.51 1.19 -3.96
N ARG A 501 -33.36 2.51 -4.13
CA ARG A 501 -33.29 3.19 -5.44
C ARG A 501 -31.86 3.26 -6.00
N THR A 502 -30.87 2.64 -5.35
CA THR A 502 -29.52 2.57 -5.91
C THR A 502 -29.52 2.09 -7.36
N ILE A 503 -28.69 2.72 -8.18
CA ILE A 503 -28.56 2.38 -9.60
C ILE A 503 -27.55 1.25 -9.85
N THR A 504 -26.74 0.88 -8.87
CA THR A 504 -25.75 -0.21 -8.93
C THR A 504 -26.24 -1.44 -8.14
N ALA A 505 -25.71 -2.62 -8.46
CA ALA A 505 -26.05 -3.88 -7.78
C ALA A 505 -25.37 -4.05 -6.40
N THR A 506 -24.70 -3.01 -5.89
CA THR A 506 -24.05 -3.02 -4.57
C THR A 506 -24.99 -2.50 -3.47
N ARG A 507 -24.57 -2.66 -2.20
CA ARG A 507 -25.20 -1.96 -1.09
C ARG A 507 -25.10 -0.45 -1.32
N SER A 508 -26.03 0.29 -0.74
CA SER A 508 -26.08 1.74 -0.89
C SER A 508 -26.18 2.43 0.46
N GLU A 509 -25.80 3.69 0.47
CA GLU A 509 -25.89 4.61 1.59
C GLU A 509 -26.71 5.82 1.16
N THR A 510 -27.36 6.46 2.13
CA THR A 510 -28.20 7.64 1.86
C THR A 510 -27.67 8.81 2.67
N LEU A 511 -27.37 9.91 1.97
CA LEU A 511 -27.02 11.19 2.55
C LEU A 511 -28.14 12.20 2.33
N ILE A 512 -28.22 13.19 3.21
CA ILE A 512 -29.14 14.33 3.07
C ILE A 512 -28.37 15.63 3.31
N SER A 513 -28.87 16.74 2.75
CA SER A 513 -28.36 18.06 3.12
C SER A 513 -28.67 18.37 4.58
N ARG A 514 -27.81 19.11 5.26
CA ARG A 514 -28.01 19.49 6.69
C ARG A 514 -29.30 20.24 6.93
N GLU A 515 -29.79 20.99 5.93
CA GLU A 515 -31.04 21.74 5.98
C GLU A 515 -32.29 20.85 5.79
N THR A 516 -32.13 19.61 5.36
CA THR A 516 -33.25 18.69 5.13
C THR A 516 -33.89 18.29 6.45
N SER A 517 -35.23 18.51 6.56
CA SER A 517 -36.01 18.13 7.73
C SER A 517 -36.08 16.59 7.85
N VAL A 518 -35.78 16.06 9.03
CA VAL A 518 -35.77 14.64 9.36
C VAL A 518 -36.74 14.35 10.49
N ARG A 519 -37.48 13.24 10.39
CA ARG A 519 -38.30 12.65 11.47
C ARG A 519 -37.92 11.20 11.74
#